data_d6faa58ffefb1c7afd24a97175e9ca8b
#
_entry.id   d6faa58ffefb1c7afd24a97175e9ca8b
#
_cell.length_a   1.000
_cell.length_b   1.000
_cell.length_c   1.000
_cell.angle_alpha   90.00
_cell.angle_beta   90.00
_cell.angle_gamma   90.00
#
_symmetry.space_group_name_H-M   'P 1'
#
loop_
_entity.id
_entity.type
_entity.pdbx_description
1 polymer ?
#
loop_
_entity_poly.entity_id
_entity_poly.type
_entity_poly.pdbx_seq_one_letter_code
_entity_poly.pdbx_strand_id
1 'polypeptide(L)'
;MSARRLILLSTWFQLIWFLAILGKEQWVWLTLSLVFVTQVLTVGLSQIRLGAWLGLLGLGVCTDYANYYFGLFQFEPSRFPIWLILLWAIFLWYANYLTPILNQYHPVLVSLVSGIGGAMSYFAGMKLQAVAFPHGNVTTLLVLFIEWSLLIIVIKKVYSHEPSLSVDQKGANF
;
A
#
# COMPACT_ATOMS: atom_id res chain seq x y z
N MET A 1 -3.49 19.31 -1.81
CA MET A 1 -4.34 18.48 -2.71
C MET A 1 -5.80 18.79 -2.42
N SER A 2 -6.67 18.94 -3.44
CA SER A 2 -8.11 19.18 -3.21
C SER A 2 -8.80 17.94 -2.64
N ALA A 3 -9.85 18.13 -1.82
CA ALA A 3 -10.64 17.03 -1.25
C ALA A 3 -11.22 16.11 -2.34
N ARG A 4 -11.69 16.69 -3.46
CA ARG A 4 -12.21 15.92 -4.62
C ARG A 4 -11.15 14.96 -5.18
N ARG A 5 -9.91 15.43 -5.34
CA ARG A 5 -8.81 14.60 -5.85
C ARG A 5 -8.49 13.46 -4.88
N LEU A 6 -8.46 13.73 -3.59
CA LEU A 6 -8.24 12.70 -2.58
C LEU A 6 -9.32 11.62 -2.63
N ILE A 7 -10.60 12.02 -2.70
CA ILE A 7 -11.72 11.08 -2.79
C ILE A 7 -11.59 10.20 -4.04
N LEU A 8 -11.28 10.77 -5.20
CA LEU A 8 -11.10 10.01 -6.45
C LEU A 8 -9.95 8.98 -6.34
N LEU A 9 -8.80 9.39 -5.79
CA LEU A 9 -7.65 8.49 -5.61
C LEU A 9 -7.97 7.37 -4.61
N SER A 10 -8.65 7.69 -3.51
CA SER A 10 -9.07 6.70 -2.51
C SER A 10 -10.09 5.71 -3.08
N THR A 11 -11.07 6.22 -3.84
CA THR A 11 -12.07 5.37 -4.50
C THR A 11 -11.43 4.45 -5.52
N TRP A 12 -10.49 4.97 -6.34
CA TRP A 12 -9.76 4.16 -7.32
C TRP A 12 -8.93 3.06 -6.65
N PHE A 13 -8.17 3.41 -5.60
CA PHE A 13 -7.45 2.42 -4.80
C PHE A 13 -8.40 1.36 -4.25
N GLN A 14 -9.53 1.77 -3.67
CA GLN A 14 -10.50 0.85 -3.07
C GLN A 14 -11.14 -0.09 -4.11
N LEU A 15 -11.41 0.39 -5.33
CA LEU A 15 -11.92 -0.45 -6.41
C LEU A 15 -10.92 -1.54 -6.81
N ILE A 16 -9.63 -1.18 -6.96
CA ILE A 16 -8.58 -2.16 -7.27
C ILE A 16 -8.38 -3.13 -6.10
N TRP A 17 -8.47 -2.64 -4.86
CA TRP A 17 -8.42 -3.49 -3.67
C TRP A 17 -9.52 -4.56 -3.67
N PHE A 18 -10.77 -4.18 -3.92
CA PHE A 18 -11.87 -5.13 -4.02
C PHE A 18 -11.68 -6.09 -5.19
N LEU A 19 -11.25 -5.59 -6.34
CA LEU A 19 -10.97 -6.43 -7.52
C LEU A 19 -9.94 -7.51 -7.20
N ALA A 20 -8.84 -7.15 -6.53
CA ALA A 20 -7.78 -8.08 -6.15
C ALA A 20 -8.26 -9.12 -5.12
N ILE A 21 -8.96 -8.69 -4.06
CA ILE A 21 -9.42 -9.55 -2.97
C ILE A 21 -10.51 -10.53 -3.44
N LEU A 22 -11.47 -10.06 -4.24
CA LEU A 22 -12.57 -10.90 -4.73
C LEU A 22 -12.15 -11.76 -5.92
N GLY A 23 -11.34 -11.20 -6.82
CA GLY A 23 -10.89 -11.88 -8.03
C GLY A 23 -9.72 -12.83 -7.80
N LYS A 24 -8.90 -12.60 -6.76
CA LYS A 24 -7.75 -13.43 -6.42
C LYS A 24 -6.90 -13.76 -7.67
N GLU A 25 -6.52 -15.03 -7.82
CA GLU A 25 -5.76 -15.50 -8.98
C GLU A 25 -6.57 -15.51 -10.29
N GLN A 26 -7.91 -15.56 -10.22
CA GLN A 26 -8.75 -15.61 -11.42
C GLN A 26 -8.71 -14.30 -12.20
N TRP A 27 -8.63 -13.16 -11.50
CA TRP A 27 -8.60 -11.83 -12.11
C TRP A 27 -7.23 -11.14 -11.98
N VAL A 28 -6.18 -11.93 -11.73
CA VAL A 28 -4.84 -11.39 -11.52
C VAL A 28 -4.34 -10.59 -12.73
N TRP A 29 -4.63 -11.03 -13.94
CA TRP A 29 -4.24 -10.31 -15.17
C TRP A 29 -4.97 -8.98 -15.35
N LEU A 30 -6.26 -8.93 -14.98
CA LEU A 30 -7.03 -7.68 -14.99
C LEU A 30 -6.48 -6.72 -13.93
N THR A 31 -6.25 -7.22 -12.71
CA THR A 31 -5.66 -6.43 -11.63
C THR A 31 -4.28 -5.91 -12.02
N LEU A 32 -3.42 -6.76 -12.58
CA LEU A 32 -2.09 -6.39 -13.07
C LEU A 32 -2.18 -5.27 -14.13
N SER A 33 -3.08 -5.42 -15.11
CA SER A 33 -3.26 -4.43 -16.18
C SER A 33 -3.68 -3.08 -15.61
N LEU A 34 -4.64 -3.05 -14.68
CA LEU A 34 -5.11 -1.80 -14.06
C LEU A 34 -4.02 -1.15 -13.19
N VAL A 35 -3.30 -1.94 -12.40
CA VAL A 35 -2.16 -1.44 -11.59
C VAL A 35 -1.08 -0.87 -12.52
N PHE A 36 -0.70 -1.60 -13.56
CA PHE A 36 0.32 -1.17 -14.53
C PHE A 36 -0.09 0.13 -15.24
N VAL A 37 -1.31 0.19 -15.80
CA VAL A 37 -1.84 1.39 -16.45
C VAL A 37 -1.88 2.57 -15.49
N THR A 38 -2.30 2.35 -14.23
CA THR A 38 -2.32 3.40 -13.20
C THR A 38 -0.91 3.95 -12.96
N GLN A 39 0.10 3.07 -12.82
CA GLN A 39 1.49 3.48 -12.63
C GLN A 39 2.02 4.27 -13.84
N VAL A 40 1.82 3.76 -15.06
CA VAL A 40 2.30 4.39 -16.30
C VAL A 40 1.66 5.77 -16.51
N LEU A 41 0.33 5.88 -16.36
CA LEU A 41 -0.38 7.15 -16.57
C LEU A 41 -0.03 8.21 -15.53
N THR A 42 0.44 7.78 -14.35
CA THR A 42 0.73 8.71 -13.24
C THR A 42 2.23 8.87 -12.96
N VAL A 43 3.12 8.17 -13.69
CA VAL A 43 4.57 8.25 -13.47
C VAL A 43 5.12 9.68 -13.58
N GLY A 44 4.59 10.46 -14.50
CA GLY A 44 4.96 11.88 -14.65
C GLY A 44 4.41 12.80 -13.55
N LEU A 45 3.42 12.33 -12.77
CA LEU A 45 2.81 13.03 -11.65
C LEU A 45 3.34 12.56 -10.30
N SER A 46 3.95 11.38 -10.26
CA SER A 46 4.60 10.82 -9.08
C SER A 46 6.06 11.25 -9.05
N GLN A 47 6.47 11.88 -7.96
CA GLN A 47 7.86 12.28 -7.75
C GLN A 47 8.71 11.17 -7.14
N ILE A 48 8.22 9.92 -7.18
CA ILE A 48 8.87 8.79 -6.54
C ILE A 48 9.99 8.27 -7.44
N ARG A 49 11.16 8.10 -6.87
CA ARG A 49 12.24 7.35 -7.50
C ARG A 49 11.87 5.88 -7.57
N LEU A 50 12.04 5.27 -8.74
CA LEU A 50 11.74 3.85 -8.96
C LEU A 50 12.44 2.95 -7.93
N GLY A 51 13.68 3.27 -7.56
CA GLY A 51 14.43 2.51 -6.54
C GLY A 51 13.79 2.56 -5.16
N ALA A 52 13.28 3.72 -4.72
CA ALA A 52 12.58 3.87 -3.45
C ALA A 52 11.26 3.10 -3.46
N TRP A 53 10.51 3.18 -4.55
CA TRP A 53 9.27 2.44 -4.72
C TRP A 53 9.51 0.93 -4.72
N LEU A 54 10.50 0.43 -5.46
CA LEU A 54 10.88 -1.00 -5.47
C LEU A 54 11.35 -1.47 -4.09
N GLY A 55 12.11 -0.65 -3.37
CA GLY A 55 12.56 -0.96 -2.02
C GLY A 55 11.39 -1.11 -1.03
N LEU A 56 10.40 -0.19 -1.09
CA LEU A 56 9.19 -0.27 -0.27
C LEU A 56 8.30 -1.45 -0.67
N LEU A 57 8.17 -1.72 -1.98
CA LEU A 57 7.44 -2.88 -2.47
C LEU A 57 8.07 -4.18 -1.94
N GLY A 58 9.39 -4.30 -2.06
CA GLY A 58 10.13 -5.44 -1.53
C GLY A 58 9.96 -5.60 -0.02
N LEU A 59 10.05 -4.50 0.75
CA LEU A 59 9.83 -4.53 2.19
C LEU A 59 8.42 -5.04 2.55
N GLY A 60 7.38 -4.50 1.93
CA GLY A 60 6.00 -4.91 2.20
C GLY A 60 5.74 -6.37 1.81
N VAL A 61 6.19 -6.77 0.62
CA VAL A 61 6.07 -8.16 0.16
C VAL A 61 6.85 -9.13 1.05
N CYS A 62 8.06 -8.76 1.49
CA CYS A 62 8.85 -9.59 2.42
C CYS A 62 8.17 -9.73 3.79
N THR A 63 7.53 -8.66 4.30
CA THR A 63 6.76 -8.72 5.56
C THR A 63 5.59 -9.70 5.42
N ASP A 64 4.79 -9.59 4.36
CA ASP A 64 3.67 -10.51 4.13
C ASP A 64 4.13 -11.94 3.84
N TYR A 65 5.25 -12.09 3.13
CA TYR A 65 5.84 -13.41 2.90
C TYR A 65 6.32 -14.05 4.20
N ALA A 66 6.88 -13.27 5.13
CA ALA A 66 7.25 -13.74 6.46
C ALA A 66 6.01 -14.20 7.24
N ASN A 67 4.92 -13.43 7.21
CA ASN A 67 3.65 -13.81 7.82
C ASN A 67 3.08 -15.13 7.24
N TYR A 68 3.21 -15.32 5.92
CA TYR A 68 2.85 -16.57 5.27
C TYR A 68 3.78 -17.73 5.71
N TYR A 69 5.10 -17.50 5.70
CA TYR A 69 6.10 -18.51 6.06
C TYR A 69 5.98 -18.99 7.52
N PHE A 70 5.69 -18.06 8.44
CA PHE A 70 5.49 -18.36 9.87
C PHE A 70 4.05 -18.79 10.19
N GLY A 71 3.19 -18.97 9.19
CA GLY A 71 1.84 -19.50 9.36
C GLY A 71 0.82 -18.52 9.94
N LEU A 72 1.12 -17.21 10.01
CA LEU A 72 0.10 -16.21 10.34
C LEU A 72 -0.95 -16.08 9.23
N PHE A 73 -0.52 -16.28 7.98
CA PHE A 73 -1.39 -16.30 6.81
C PHE A 73 -1.43 -17.68 6.17
N GLN A 74 -2.61 -18.07 5.74
CA GLN A 74 -2.80 -19.23 4.87
C GLN A 74 -3.64 -18.81 3.67
N PHE A 75 -3.19 -19.21 2.48
CA PHE A 75 -3.85 -18.92 1.20
C PHE A 75 -4.29 -20.22 0.53
N GLU A 76 -5.31 -20.14 -0.31
CA GLU A 76 -5.74 -21.23 -1.19
C GLU A 76 -5.62 -20.80 -2.66
N PRO A 77 -4.84 -21.55 -3.47
CA PRO A 77 -3.96 -22.68 -3.11
C PRO A 77 -2.82 -22.28 -2.19
N SER A 78 -2.18 -23.25 -1.50
CA SER A 78 -1.11 -23.05 -0.51
C SER A 78 0.17 -22.52 -1.15
N ARG A 79 0.11 -21.31 -1.68
CA ARG A 79 1.23 -20.53 -2.24
C ARG A 79 1.04 -19.05 -1.97
N PHE A 80 2.14 -18.30 -1.93
CA PHE A 80 2.08 -16.85 -1.79
C PHE A 80 1.44 -16.23 -3.04
N PRO A 81 0.37 -15.43 -2.91
CA PRO A 81 -0.45 -15.02 -4.05
C PRO A 81 0.11 -13.78 -4.76
N ILE A 82 0.00 -13.76 -6.10
CA ILE A 82 0.44 -12.63 -6.93
C ILE A 82 -0.44 -11.40 -6.69
N TRP A 83 -1.75 -11.59 -6.48
CA TRP A 83 -2.66 -10.46 -6.24
C TRP A 83 -2.27 -9.63 -5.00
N LEU A 84 -1.63 -10.23 -3.99
CA LEU A 84 -1.17 -9.52 -2.79
C LEU A 84 0.04 -8.61 -3.11
N ILE A 85 0.93 -9.06 -4.02
CA ILE A 85 2.02 -8.20 -4.54
C ILE A 85 1.44 -7.00 -5.29
N LEU A 86 0.40 -7.23 -6.09
CA LEU A 86 -0.28 -6.15 -6.83
C LEU A 86 -0.98 -5.17 -5.89
N LEU A 87 -1.52 -5.65 -4.76
CA LEU A 87 -2.07 -4.79 -3.72
C LEU A 87 -1.00 -3.89 -3.09
N TRP A 88 0.19 -4.41 -2.83
CA TRP A 88 1.32 -3.59 -2.37
C TRP A 88 1.69 -2.53 -3.41
N ALA A 89 1.73 -2.90 -4.68
CA ALA A 89 2.05 -1.96 -5.76
C ALA A 89 1.06 -0.79 -5.82
N ILE A 90 -0.24 -1.07 -5.79
CA ILE A 90 -1.26 0.01 -5.84
C ILE A 90 -1.36 0.76 -4.51
N PHE A 91 -1.12 0.11 -3.36
CA PHE A 91 -1.07 0.78 -2.07
C PHE A 91 0.07 1.80 -2.00
N LEU A 92 1.27 1.46 -2.45
CA LEU A 92 2.41 2.38 -2.48
C LEU A 92 2.17 3.57 -3.43
N TRP A 93 1.51 3.32 -4.56
CA TRP A 93 1.05 4.40 -5.42
C TRP A 93 0.10 5.36 -4.67
N TYR A 94 -0.89 4.83 -3.98
CA TYR A 94 -1.84 5.62 -3.18
C TYR A 94 -1.15 6.33 -2.00
N ALA A 95 -0.26 5.64 -1.29
CA ALA A 95 0.49 6.18 -0.16
C ALA A 95 1.34 7.41 -0.52
N ASN A 96 1.87 7.47 -1.75
CA ASN A 96 2.58 8.64 -2.24
C ASN A 96 1.70 9.91 -2.20
N TYR A 97 0.46 9.81 -2.63
CA TYR A 97 -0.48 10.93 -2.59
C TYR A 97 -1.02 11.23 -1.19
N LEU A 98 -1.04 10.22 -0.33
CA LEU A 98 -1.51 10.36 1.05
C LEU A 98 -0.45 10.96 1.98
N THR A 99 0.83 10.68 1.74
CA THR A 99 1.95 11.10 2.60
C THR A 99 1.98 12.61 2.90
N PRO A 100 1.77 13.54 1.94
CA PRO A 100 1.72 14.97 2.24
C PRO A 100 0.62 15.37 3.23
N ILE A 101 -0.48 14.61 3.26
CA ILE A 101 -1.57 14.81 4.23
C ILE A 101 -1.15 14.24 5.58
N LEU A 102 -0.61 13.02 5.60
CA LEU A 102 -0.16 12.37 6.82
C LEU A 102 0.96 13.13 7.53
N ASN A 103 1.76 13.90 6.79
CA ASN A 103 2.82 14.72 7.35
C ASN A 103 2.32 15.94 8.15
N GLN A 104 1.04 16.29 8.02
CA GLN A 104 0.41 17.37 8.77
C GLN A 104 0.01 16.94 10.21
N TYR A 105 0.03 15.65 10.49
CA TYR A 105 -0.39 15.06 11.76
C TYR A 105 0.79 14.50 12.55
N HIS A 106 0.58 14.42 13.87
CA HIS A 106 1.60 13.88 14.76
C HIS A 106 1.98 12.44 14.38
N PRO A 107 3.28 12.08 14.29
CA PRO A 107 3.72 10.77 13.81
C PRO A 107 3.12 9.58 14.57
N VAL A 108 2.97 9.70 15.89
CA VAL A 108 2.38 8.63 16.71
C VAL A 108 0.91 8.38 16.32
N LEU A 109 0.13 9.46 16.12
CA LEU A 109 -1.26 9.33 15.69
C LEU A 109 -1.36 8.64 14.33
N VAL A 110 -0.52 9.06 13.37
CA VAL A 110 -0.47 8.44 12.03
C VAL A 110 -0.10 6.97 12.12
N SER A 111 0.89 6.62 12.94
CA SER A 111 1.32 5.24 13.17
C SER A 111 0.17 4.38 13.71
N LEU A 112 -0.51 4.83 14.77
CA LEU A 112 -1.63 4.10 15.38
C LEU A 112 -2.80 3.92 14.41
N VAL A 113 -3.22 4.99 13.73
CA VAL A 113 -4.34 4.94 12.77
C VAL A 113 -3.99 4.03 11.58
N SER A 114 -2.76 4.09 11.09
CA SER A 114 -2.30 3.21 10.00
C SER A 114 -2.19 1.76 10.44
N GLY A 115 -1.75 1.51 11.69
CA GLY A 115 -1.74 0.17 12.28
C GLY A 115 -3.14 -0.44 12.32
N ILE A 116 -4.13 0.32 12.80
CA ILE A 116 -5.53 -0.11 12.82
C ILE A 116 -6.03 -0.33 11.38
N GLY A 117 -5.82 0.64 10.48
CA GLY A 117 -6.29 0.56 9.09
C GLY A 117 -5.70 -0.63 8.34
N GLY A 118 -4.39 -0.87 8.48
CA GLY A 118 -3.71 -2.02 7.88
C GLY A 118 -4.26 -3.35 8.43
N ALA A 119 -4.29 -3.53 9.75
CA ALA A 119 -4.82 -4.73 10.37
C ALA A 119 -6.28 -5.00 9.96
N MET A 120 -7.13 -3.97 9.91
CA MET A 120 -8.52 -4.08 9.48
C MET A 120 -8.67 -4.41 7.99
N SER A 121 -7.73 -3.98 7.15
CA SER A 121 -7.70 -4.36 5.73
C SER A 121 -7.50 -5.87 5.56
N TYR A 122 -6.57 -6.48 6.31
CA TYR A 122 -6.37 -7.93 6.31
C TYR A 122 -7.54 -8.68 6.95
N PHE A 123 -8.12 -8.13 8.01
CA PHE A 123 -9.34 -8.70 8.61
C PHE A 123 -10.50 -8.73 7.62
N ALA A 124 -10.70 -7.66 6.84
CA ALA A 124 -11.68 -7.63 5.76
C ALA A 124 -11.35 -8.68 4.68
N GLY A 125 -10.08 -8.82 4.29
CA GLY A 125 -9.62 -9.87 3.37
C GLY A 125 -9.92 -11.27 3.88
N MET A 126 -9.73 -11.51 5.19
CA MET A 126 -10.09 -12.78 5.83
C MET A 126 -11.61 -13.01 5.81
N LYS A 127 -12.43 -12.01 6.11
CA LYS A 127 -13.89 -12.10 6.02
C LYS A 127 -14.38 -12.37 4.59
N LEU A 128 -13.65 -11.88 3.59
CA LEU A 128 -13.90 -12.14 2.16
C LEU A 128 -13.21 -13.43 1.66
N GLN A 129 -12.70 -14.26 2.58
CA GLN A 129 -12.08 -15.55 2.28
C GLN A 129 -10.87 -15.46 1.32
N ALA A 130 -10.15 -14.33 1.34
CA ALA A 130 -8.92 -14.17 0.56
C ALA A 130 -7.69 -14.71 1.30
N VAL A 131 -7.73 -14.72 2.63
CA VAL A 131 -6.68 -15.21 3.52
C VAL A 131 -7.32 -15.85 4.75
N ALA A 132 -6.71 -16.89 5.30
CA ALA A 132 -7.08 -17.44 6.60
C ALA A 132 -6.02 -17.11 7.66
N PHE A 133 -6.43 -17.06 8.93
CA PHE A 133 -5.60 -16.76 10.09
C PHE A 133 -5.47 -17.99 11.00
N PRO A 134 -4.53 -18.92 10.73
CA PRO A 134 -4.38 -20.16 11.51
C PRO A 134 -4.13 -19.95 13.00
N HIS A 135 -3.42 -18.89 13.38
CA HIS A 135 -3.13 -18.54 14.78
C HIS A 135 -4.28 -17.76 15.46
N GLY A 136 -5.43 -17.66 14.80
CA GLY A 136 -6.61 -16.93 15.30
C GLY A 136 -6.56 -15.43 15.03
N ASN A 137 -7.73 -14.81 15.08
CA ASN A 137 -7.89 -13.42 14.67
C ASN A 137 -7.14 -12.45 15.56
N VAL A 138 -7.20 -12.63 16.89
CA VAL A 138 -6.60 -11.68 17.84
C VAL A 138 -5.08 -11.61 17.67
N THR A 139 -4.41 -12.78 17.66
CA THR A 139 -2.96 -12.86 17.51
C THR A 139 -2.51 -12.23 16.20
N THR A 140 -3.15 -12.62 15.08
CA THR A 140 -2.78 -12.10 13.76
C THR A 140 -3.01 -10.59 13.67
N LEU A 141 -4.15 -10.09 14.17
CA LEU A 141 -4.43 -8.65 14.13
C LEU A 141 -3.48 -7.82 14.99
N LEU A 142 -3.02 -8.35 16.14
CA LEU A 142 -2.01 -7.66 16.96
C LEU A 142 -0.66 -7.57 16.23
N VAL A 143 -0.22 -8.65 15.60
CA VAL A 143 1.01 -8.64 14.81
C VAL A 143 0.90 -7.65 13.66
N LEU A 144 -0.17 -7.73 12.88
CA LEU A 144 -0.42 -6.81 11.77
C LEU A 144 -0.50 -5.34 12.22
N PHE A 145 -1.13 -5.07 13.35
CA PHE A 145 -1.18 -3.71 13.91
C PHE A 145 0.24 -3.16 14.18
N ILE A 146 1.10 -3.97 14.79
CA ILE A 146 2.49 -3.57 15.07
C ILE A 146 3.25 -3.36 13.75
N GLU A 147 3.18 -4.30 12.82
CA GLU A 147 3.85 -4.24 11.52
C GLU A 147 3.44 -2.98 10.74
N TRP A 148 2.15 -2.73 10.59
CA TRP A 148 1.64 -1.56 9.87
C TRP A 148 1.96 -0.25 10.56
N SER A 149 1.99 -0.24 11.92
CA SER A 149 2.44 0.92 12.68
C SER A 149 3.90 1.27 12.42
N LEU A 150 4.75 0.27 12.19
CA LEU A 150 6.16 0.47 11.84
C LEU A 150 6.35 0.78 10.36
N LEU A 151 5.67 0.05 9.49
CA LEU A 151 5.76 0.22 8.02
C LEU A 151 5.40 1.64 7.59
N ILE A 152 4.34 2.24 8.15
CA ILE A 152 3.95 3.60 7.77
C ILE A 152 5.01 4.64 8.12
N ILE A 153 5.77 4.43 9.20
CA ILE A 153 6.89 5.32 9.57
C ILE A 153 7.96 5.28 8.48
N VAL A 154 8.31 4.05 8.02
CA VAL A 154 9.30 3.86 6.96
C VAL A 154 8.80 4.48 5.64
N ILE A 155 7.56 4.19 5.24
CA ILE A 155 6.94 4.72 4.02
C ILE A 155 6.95 6.25 4.03
N LYS A 156 6.49 6.86 5.14
CA LYS A 156 6.52 8.32 5.30
C LYS A 156 7.93 8.88 5.19
N LYS A 157 8.89 8.26 5.86
CA LYS A 157 10.29 8.72 5.84
C LYS A 157 10.85 8.69 4.43
N VAL A 158 10.65 7.60 3.69
CA VAL A 158 11.11 7.46 2.31
C VAL A 158 10.47 8.51 1.42
N TYR A 159 9.13 8.64 1.44
CA TYR A 159 8.42 9.59 0.58
C TYR A 159 8.61 11.06 0.98
N SER A 160 8.94 11.36 2.22
CA SER A 160 9.23 12.73 2.66
C SER A 160 10.65 13.19 2.33
N HIS A 161 11.59 12.27 2.10
CA HIS A 161 12.97 12.57 1.72
C HIS A 161 13.18 12.65 0.19
N GLU A 162 12.17 12.31 -0.61
CA GLU A 162 12.24 12.54 -2.05
C GLU A 162 12.22 14.05 -2.30
N PRO A 163 13.28 14.60 -2.97
CA PRO A 163 13.31 16.01 -3.28
C PRO A 163 12.14 16.33 -4.21
N SER A 164 11.24 17.22 -3.78
CA SER A 164 10.37 17.90 -4.73
C SER A 164 11.28 18.47 -5.82
N LEU A 165 11.14 17.99 -7.06
CA LEU A 165 11.76 18.65 -8.20
C LEU A 165 11.25 20.10 -8.14
N SER A 166 12.07 20.98 -7.61
CA SER A 166 11.85 22.41 -7.70
C SER A 166 11.63 22.67 -9.18
N VAL A 167 10.42 23.10 -9.52
CA VAL A 167 10.17 23.80 -10.79
C VAL A 167 11.11 25.00 -10.69
N ASP A 168 12.23 24.84 -11.34
CA ASP A 168 13.37 25.72 -11.26
C ASP A 168 12.94 27.10 -11.70
N GLN A 169 13.28 28.06 -10.86
CA GLN A 169 13.37 29.45 -11.20
C GLN A 169 14.30 29.67 -12.41
N LYS A 170 13.92 29.22 -13.58
CA LYS A 170 14.45 29.67 -14.86
C LYS A 170 13.44 30.60 -15.53
N GLY A 171 13.39 31.83 -15.06
CA GLY A 171 12.52 32.84 -15.65
C GLY A 171 12.58 34.21 -15.00
N ALA A 172 13.65 34.54 -14.29
CA ALA A 172 13.80 35.90 -13.77
C ALA A 172 15.23 36.43 -14.02
N ASN A 173 15.60 36.51 -15.27
CA ASN A 173 16.69 37.38 -15.71
C ASN A 173 16.55 37.58 -17.24
N PHE A 174 15.73 38.53 -17.62
CA PHE A 174 15.86 39.40 -18.78
C PHE A 174 15.11 40.69 -18.50
#